data_734a4aae8ce6b4311886e84b4cb263e5
#
_entry.id   734a4aae8ce6b4311886e84b4cb263e5
#
_cell.length_a   1.000
_cell.length_b   1.000
_cell.length_c   1.000
_cell.angle_alpha   90.00
_cell.angle_beta   90.00
_cell.angle_gamma   90.00
#
_symmetry.space_group_name_H-M   'P 1'
#
loop_
_entity.id
_entity.type
_entity.pdbx_description
1 polymer ?
#
loop_
_entity_poly.entity_id
_entity_poly.type
_entity_poly.pdbx_seq_one_letter_code
_entity_poly.pdbx_strand_id
1 'polypeptide(L)'
;MKKQEFLDALGAGLSGSSDAEEVLDFYREMIEDRMEDGMEEGAAVEQLGAVEEILARCVQGLTVPKAVCETTAGSGISRVEIREKEFDVTVCEGTEDTYRLEESSEGYHDVTLENGVLRIVRNKRQPERRLFFSASGELTLYLPKGQIQALDVTTCSGDMEVRKDFETVHVTGASSDVTLSGSYSGKVAIQTASGDVTLEGVFAGPLELQTSSGSQELKGRFHSGKLRAASGDIEVAQASVTEDLAVETASGDVELTNVKAQELRLRSASGDIQLERICAELLAIESRSGDMELQQVLAKEEFLCRSTSGDISLTGCDAPKMGFATVSGDITGSLLHGKRFSSRTVSGDIHLPGGTPEGECAISTVSGDANLRVEE
;
A
#
# COMPACT_ATOMS: atom_id res chain seq x y z
N MET A 1 17.78 47.40 -4.08
CA MET A 1 16.64 47.38 -3.13
C MET A 1 17.13 46.78 -1.84
N LYS A 2 16.69 47.30 -0.67
CA LYS A 2 17.09 46.74 0.62
C LYS A 2 16.20 45.54 0.97
N LYS A 3 16.68 44.67 1.85
CA LYS A 3 15.96 43.47 2.33
C LYS A 3 14.53 43.78 2.76
N GLN A 4 14.35 44.81 3.61
CA GLN A 4 13.04 45.16 4.10
C GLN A 4 12.09 45.66 2.98
N GLU A 5 12.60 46.46 2.06
CA GLU A 5 11.83 46.95 0.91
C GLU A 5 11.39 45.81 -0.02
N PHE A 6 12.24 44.79 -0.16
CA PHE A 6 11.93 43.58 -0.93
C PHE A 6 10.84 42.74 -0.26
N LEU A 7 10.97 42.48 1.04
CA LEU A 7 9.99 41.69 1.81
C LEU A 7 8.63 42.40 1.93
N ASP A 8 8.63 43.74 2.08
CA ASP A 8 7.41 44.53 2.10
C ASP A 8 6.68 44.51 0.75
N ALA A 9 7.43 44.61 -0.34
CA ALA A 9 6.88 44.55 -1.70
C ALA A 9 6.31 43.12 -2.00
N LEU A 10 7.04 42.09 -1.59
CA LEU A 10 6.60 40.70 -1.73
C LEU A 10 5.35 40.44 -0.91
N GLY A 11 5.30 40.85 0.36
CA GLY A 11 4.16 40.71 1.26
C GLY A 11 2.91 41.45 0.78
N ALA A 12 3.08 42.63 0.19
CA ALA A 12 1.98 43.39 -0.41
C ALA A 12 1.34 42.64 -1.60
N GLY A 13 2.15 41.96 -2.39
CA GLY A 13 1.69 41.13 -3.53
C GLY A 13 1.06 39.80 -3.10
N LEU A 14 1.45 39.26 -1.96
CA LEU A 14 0.92 38.00 -1.41
C LEU A 14 -0.29 38.22 -0.49
N SER A 15 -0.77 39.47 -0.35
CA SER A 15 -1.88 39.77 0.54
C SER A 15 -3.15 39.01 0.12
N GLY A 16 -3.57 38.07 0.99
CA GLY A 16 -4.73 37.19 0.76
C GLY A 16 -4.37 35.72 0.50
N SER A 17 -3.10 35.36 0.44
CA SER A 17 -2.65 33.95 0.39
C SER A 17 -2.50 33.41 1.82
N SER A 18 -2.90 32.15 2.05
CA SER A 18 -2.69 31.43 3.32
C SER A 18 -1.20 31.25 3.65
N ASP A 19 -0.36 31.22 2.65
CA ASP A 19 1.06 30.85 2.72
C ASP A 19 1.98 32.08 2.66
N ALA A 20 1.40 33.28 2.74
CA ALA A 20 2.15 34.54 2.59
C ALA A 20 3.27 34.70 3.62
N GLU A 21 3.03 34.29 4.87
CA GLU A 21 3.97 34.41 5.98
C GLU A 21 5.15 33.45 5.80
N GLU A 22 4.89 32.24 5.32
CA GLU A 22 5.88 31.19 5.05
C GLU A 22 6.81 31.60 3.89
N VAL A 23 6.25 32.17 2.83
CA VAL A 23 7.01 32.69 1.68
C VAL A 23 7.90 33.86 2.10
N LEU A 24 7.40 34.75 2.97
CA LEU A 24 8.20 35.89 3.46
C LEU A 24 9.36 35.45 4.36
N ASP A 25 9.13 34.47 5.23
CA ASP A 25 10.18 33.90 6.09
C ASP A 25 11.27 33.22 5.28
N PHE A 26 10.89 32.47 4.25
CA PHE A 26 11.84 31.84 3.33
C PHE A 26 12.78 32.86 2.63
N TYR A 27 12.22 33.92 2.06
CA TYR A 27 13.05 34.93 1.40
C TYR A 27 13.87 35.75 2.40
N ARG A 28 13.40 35.89 3.62
CA ARG A 28 14.16 36.51 4.73
C ARG A 28 15.40 35.69 5.06
N GLU A 29 15.26 34.39 5.25
CA GLU A 29 16.36 33.46 5.52
C GLU A 29 17.36 33.44 4.37
N MET A 30 16.89 33.33 3.11
CA MET A 30 17.76 33.33 1.95
C MET A 30 18.62 34.59 1.82
N ILE A 31 18.11 35.75 2.21
CA ILE A 31 18.88 36.99 2.19
C ILE A 31 19.90 36.96 3.35
N GLU A 32 19.50 36.50 4.53
CA GLU A 32 20.37 36.41 5.71
C GLU A 32 21.54 35.46 5.47
N ASP A 33 21.29 34.27 4.96
CA ASP A 33 22.35 33.29 4.61
C ASP A 33 23.41 33.86 3.66
N ARG A 34 22.94 34.58 2.61
CA ARG A 34 23.86 35.18 1.66
C ARG A 34 24.67 36.35 2.25
N MET A 35 24.07 37.06 3.18
CA MET A 35 24.77 38.13 3.93
C MET A 35 25.77 37.52 4.93
N GLU A 36 25.48 36.39 5.55
CA GLU A 36 26.40 35.63 6.41
C GLU A 36 27.60 35.09 5.59
N ASP A 37 27.35 34.69 4.34
CA ASP A 37 28.41 34.30 3.37
C ASP A 37 29.25 35.48 2.87
N GLY A 38 28.99 36.68 3.37
CA GLY A 38 29.79 37.90 3.08
C GLY A 38 29.29 38.70 1.86
N MET A 39 28.08 38.44 1.38
CA MET A 39 27.50 39.20 0.29
C MET A 39 26.87 40.51 0.83
N GLU A 40 26.97 41.59 0.05
CA GLU A 40 26.35 42.88 0.39
C GLU A 40 24.81 42.77 0.25
N GLU A 41 24.05 43.32 1.18
CA GLU A 41 22.58 43.22 1.25
C GLU A 41 21.89 43.49 -0.11
N GLY A 42 22.33 44.54 -0.83
CA GLY A 42 21.78 44.88 -2.13
C GLY A 42 22.01 43.82 -3.20
N ALA A 43 23.18 43.20 -3.20
CA ALA A 43 23.55 42.14 -4.13
C ALA A 43 22.81 40.82 -3.78
N ALA A 44 22.64 40.54 -2.51
CA ALA A 44 21.89 39.38 -2.03
C ALA A 44 20.42 39.41 -2.47
N VAL A 45 19.81 40.59 -2.42
CA VAL A 45 18.43 40.80 -2.89
C VAL A 45 18.34 40.78 -4.42
N GLU A 46 19.32 41.40 -5.14
CA GLU A 46 19.30 41.44 -6.60
C GLU A 46 19.41 40.05 -7.24
N GLN A 47 20.11 39.13 -6.60
CA GLN A 47 20.21 37.72 -7.03
C GLN A 47 18.92 36.91 -6.88
N LEU A 48 17.94 37.39 -6.12
CA LEU A 48 16.64 36.71 -5.97
C LEU A 48 15.70 36.96 -7.17
N GLY A 49 16.01 37.96 -7.98
CA GLY A 49 15.19 38.37 -9.12
C GLY A 49 14.17 39.47 -8.78
N ALA A 50 13.37 39.85 -9.74
CA ALA A 50 12.38 40.93 -9.57
C ALA A 50 11.18 40.40 -8.74
N VAL A 51 10.65 41.24 -7.83
CA VAL A 51 9.50 40.90 -6.99
C VAL A 51 8.30 40.49 -7.85
N GLU A 52 8.09 41.14 -8.99
CA GLU A 52 7.00 40.85 -9.91
C GLU A 52 7.11 39.44 -10.51
N GLU A 53 8.33 38.97 -10.79
CA GLU A 53 8.57 37.59 -11.27
C GLU A 53 8.35 36.56 -10.19
N ILE A 54 8.70 36.88 -8.94
CA ILE A 54 8.48 36.02 -7.78
C ILE A 54 6.98 35.96 -7.50
N LEU A 55 6.29 37.08 -7.46
CA LEU A 55 4.83 37.11 -7.29
C LEU A 55 4.09 36.38 -8.40
N ALA A 56 4.53 36.55 -9.66
CA ALA A 56 3.96 35.79 -10.76
C ALA A 56 4.13 34.27 -10.58
N ARG A 57 5.24 33.83 -9.98
CA ARG A 57 5.47 32.40 -9.64
C ARG A 57 4.64 31.96 -8.44
N CYS A 58 4.47 32.79 -7.42
CA CYS A 58 3.66 32.49 -6.25
C CYS A 58 2.15 32.51 -6.58
N VAL A 59 1.69 33.40 -7.42
CA VAL A 59 0.30 33.48 -7.89
C VAL A 59 -0.01 32.37 -8.91
N GLN A 60 0.97 31.97 -9.72
CA GLN A 60 0.87 30.83 -10.64
C GLN A 60 0.92 29.48 -9.91
N GLY A 61 1.41 29.42 -8.67
CA GLY A 61 1.28 28.26 -7.79
C GLY A 61 -0.17 27.86 -7.47
N LEU A 62 -1.13 28.74 -7.74
CA LEU A 62 -2.57 28.45 -7.63
C LEU A 62 -3.20 27.88 -8.92
N THR A 63 -2.52 27.97 -10.04
CA THR A 63 -2.88 27.28 -11.30
C THR A 63 -1.62 27.18 -12.18
N VAL A 64 -0.74 26.24 -11.90
CA VAL A 64 0.31 25.89 -12.86
C VAL A 64 -0.40 25.37 -14.11
N PRO A 65 -0.21 25.98 -15.30
CA PRO A 65 -0.63 25.32 -16.51
C PRO A 65 0.18 24.01 -16.58
N LYS A 66 -0.47 22.86 -16.40
CA LYS A 66 0.16 21.56 -16.59
C LYS A 66 0.72 21.57 -18.02
N ALA A 67 2.02 21.36 -18.18
CA ALA A 67 2.61 21.23 -19.48
C ALA A 67 2.02 19.97 -20.12
N VAL A 68 1.33 20.14 -21.24
CA VAL A 68 0.69 19.05 -21.96
C VAL A 68 1.62 18.63 -23.09
N CYS A 69 2.20 17.45 -23.01
CA CYS A 69 2.93 16.83 -24.11
C CYS A 69 1.98 15.90 -24.87
N GLU A 70 1.40 16.39 -25.96
CA GLU A 70 0.60 15.57 -26.88
C GLU A 70 1.48 15.06 -28.02
N THR A 71 1.55 13.77 -28.22
CA THR A 71 2.21 13.20 -29.39
C THR A 71 1.20 12.42 -30.23
N THR A 72 1.04 12.85 -31.46
CA THR A 72 0.05 12.38 -32.43
C THR A 72 0.38 11.01 -33.08
N ALA A 73 1.32 10.24 -32.57
CA ALA A 73 1.71 8.97 -33.15
C ALA A 73 1.67 7.87 -32.07
N GLY A 74 0.59 7.11 -32.00
CA GLY A 74 0.60 6.06 -31.02
C GLY A 74 -0.53 5.04 -31.01
N SER A 75 -1.00 4.57 -32.15
CA SER A 75 -1.70 3.29 -32.15
C SER A 75 -0.66 2.17 -31.91
N GLY A 76 -0.64 1.60 -30.70
CA GLY A 76 0.17 0.44 -30.42
C GLY A 76 1.05 0.51 -29.17
N ILE A 77 0.66 1.25 -28.10
CA ILE A 77 1.36 1.15 -26.82
C ILE A 77 1.04 -0.22 -26.22
N SER A 78 2.07 -1.05 -26.09
CA SER A 78 1.98 -2.35 -25.45
C SER A 78 2.58 -2.36 -24.04
N ARG A 79 3.52 -1.47 -23.76
CA ARG A 79 4.22 -1.40 -22.48
C ARG A 79 4.47 0.06 -22.08
N VAL A 80 4.36 0.33 -20.79
CA VAL A 80 4.68 1.61 -20.17
C VAL A 80 5.78 1.40 -19.14
N GLU A 81 6.86 2.17 -19.25
CA GLU A 81 7.97 2.17 -18.30
C GLU A 81 8.13 3.57 -17.70
N ILE A 82 7.95 3.72 -16.38
CA ILE A 82 8.09 4.98 -15.67
C ILE A 82 9.26 4.85 -14.68
N ARG A 83 10.21 5.77 -14.73
CA ARG A 83 11.31 5.88 -13.78
C ARG A 83 11.34 7.27 -13.20
N GLU A 84 10.78 7.39 -12.04
CA GLU A 84 10.67 8.65 -11.31
C GLU A 84 11.34 8.54 -9.93
N LYS A 85 11.56 9.67 -9.26
CA LYS A 85 12.15 9.68 -7.92
C LYS A 85 11.24 10.35 -6.89
N GLU A 86 10.65 11.49 -7.22
CA GLU A 86 10.03 12.41 -6.26
C GLU A 86 8.62 12.85 -6.66
N PHE A 87 8.23 12.66 -7.93
CA PHE A 87 6.91 13.06 -8.42
C PHE A 87 5.86 11.99 -8.12
N ASP A 88 4.69 12.45 -7.73
CA ASP A 88 3.52 11.59 -7.65
C ASP A 88 3.05 11.23 -9.06
N VAL A 89 2.81 9.95 -9.28
CA VAL A 89 2.49 9.41 -10.59
C VAL A 89 1.06 8.91 -10.62
N THR A 90 0.22 9.51 -11.45
CA THR A 90 -1.14 9.03 -11.71
C THR A 90 -1.24 8.46 -13.13
N VAL A 91 -1.70 7.23 -13.27
CA VAL A 91 -1.94 6.58 -14.56
C VAL A 91 -3.44 6.34 -14.73
N CYS A 92 -4.04 6.99 -15.72
CA CYS A 92 -5.48 6.97 -15.98
C CYS A 92 -5.82 6.48 -17.39
N GLU A 93 -7.08 6.06 -17.60
CA GLU A 93 -7.61 5.88 -18.93
C GLU A 93 -7.95 7.25 -19.54
N GLY A 94 -7.43 7.52 -20.72
CA GLY A 94 -7.73 8.71 -21.52
C GLY A 94 -8.98 8.54 -22.38
N THR A 95 -9.41 9.64 -22.96
CA THR A 95 -10.55 9.66 -23.90
C THR A 95 -10.15 9.44 -25.34
N GLU A 96 -8.87 9.57 -25.66
CA GLU A 96 -8.30 9.52 -27.00
C GLU A 96 -7.57 8.23 -27.28
N ASP A 97 -7.28 7.95 -28.57
CA ASP A 97 -6.51 6.77 -28.99
C ASP A 97 -4.98 6.97 -28.86
N THR A 98 -4.57 8.11 -28.26
CA THR A 98 -3.18 8.49 -28.02
C THR A 98 -2.91 8.65 -26.53
N TYR A 99 -1.63 8.66 -26.13
CA TYR A 99 -1.31 9.05 -24.76
C TYR A 99 -1.23 10.57 -24.62
N ARG A 100 -1.55 11.07 -23.44
CA ARG A 100 -1.34 12.45 -23.03
C ARG A 100 -0.64 12.46 -21.67
N LEU A 101 0.43 13.23 -21.55
CA LEU A 101 1.17 13.44 -20.33
C LEU A 101 0.97 14.87 -19.84
N GLU A 102 0.59 15.01 -18.59
CA GLU A 102 0.53 16.27 -17.86
C GLU A 102 1.56 16.25 -16.74
N GLU A 103 2.43 17.24 -16.69
CA GLU A 103 3.40 17.37 -15.61
C GLU A 103 3.33 18.76 -14.98
N SER A 104 3.56 18.85 -13.68
CA SER A 104 3.53 20.11 -12.93
C SER A 104 4.68 21.07 -13.29
N SER A 105 5.71 20.57 -13.97
CA SER A 105 6.86 21.35 -14.41
C SER A 105 7.33 20.88 -15.77
N GLU A 106 7.30 21.77 -16.76
CA GLU A 106 7.65 21.47 -18.16
C GLU A 106 9.10 20.99 -18.31
N GLY A 107 9.28 19.90 -19.04
CA GLY A 107 10.59 19.38 -19.44
C GLY A 107 11.33 18.63 -18.33
N TYR A 108 10.64 18.22 -17.27
CA TYR A 108 11.24 17.39 -16.21
C TYR A 108 11.45 15.95 -16.65
N HIS A 109 10.63 15.48 -17.59
CA HIS A 109 10.71 14.12 -18.09
C HIS A 109 11.07 14.06 -19.57
N ASP A 110 11.94 13.12 -19.90
CA ASP A 110 12.18 12.68 -21.27
C ASP A 110 11.16 11.57 -21.60
N VAL A 111 10.33 11.81 -22.60
CA VAL A 111 9.30 10.86 -23.04
C VAL A 111 9.70 10.30 -24.40
N THR A 112 9.74 8.98 -24.51
CA THR A 112 10.04 8.29 -25.77
C THR A 112 9.03 7.18 -26.03
N LEU A 113 8.60 7.03 -27.28
CA LEU A 113 7.76 5.91 -27.71
C LEU A 113 8.48 5.19 -28.85
N GLU A 114 8.98 4.01 -28.54
CA GLU A 114 9.72 3.17 -29.49
C GLU A 114 9.24 1.71 -29.40
N ASN A 115 8.92 1.13 -30.56
CA ASN A 115 8.49 -0.27 -30.66
C ASN A 115 7.31 -0.65 -29.71
N GLY A 116 6.38 0.29 -29.49
CA GLY A 116 5.24 0.08 -28.59
C GLY A 116 5.57 0.23 -27.11
N VAL A 117 6.79 0.65 -26.74
CA VAL A 117 7.19 0.93 -25.36
C VAL A 117 7.21 2.43 -25.13
N LEU A 118 6.31 2.91 -24.28
CA LEU A 118 6.30 4.29 -23.80
C LEU A 118 7.19 4.38 -22.58
N ARG A 119 8.29 5.13 -22.67
CA ARG A 119 9.20 5.39 -21.56
C ARG A 119 9.10 6.83 -21.09
N ILE A 120 8.96 6.99 -19.79
CA ILE A 120 8.96 8.27 -19.09
C ILE A 120 10.07 8.21 -18.06
N VAL A 121 11.10 9.04 -18.24
CA VAL A 121 12.29 9.01 -17.38
C VAL A 121 12.66 10.45 -17.02
N ARG A 122 13.03 10.68 -15.77
CA ARG A 122 13.48 12.00 -15.31
C ARG A 122 14.66 12.52 -16.14
N ASN A 123 14.53 13.72 -16.67
CA ASN A 123 15.58 14.37 -17.45
C ASN A 123 16.73 14.82 -16.54
N LYS A 124 17.91 14.23 -16.73
CA LYS A 124 19.12 14.52 -15.93
C LYS A 124 19.72 15.93 -16.14
N ARG A 125 19.27 16.67 -17.17
CA ARG A 125 19.77 18.02 -17.48
C ARG A 125 19.09 19.11 -16.68
N GLN A 126 17.95 18.83 -16.08
CA GLN A 126 17.31 19.76 -15.17
C GLN A 126 18.07 19.74 -13.83
N PRO A 127 18.51 20.90 -13.32
CA PRO A 127 19.17 20.95 -12.01
C PRO A 127 18.19 20.40 -10.98
N GLU A 128 18.72 19.61 -10.05
CA GLU A 128 17.95 19.29 -8.84
C GLU A 128 17.56 20.65 -8.24
N ARG A 129 16.31 21.05 -8.41
CA ARG A 129 15.79 22.21 -7.70
C ARG A 129 15.68 21.78 -6.24
N ARG A 130 16.75 22.00 -5.49
CA ARG A 130 16.68 22.15 -4.04
C ARG A 130 15.90 23.44 -3.74
N LEU A 131 14.65 23.45 -4.07
CA LEU A 131 13.70 24.36 -3.48
C LEU A 131 13.21 23.67 -2.23
N PHE A 132 13.42 24.28 -1.10
CA PHE A 132 12.99 23.88 0.24
C PHE A 132 11.46 23.80 0.40
N PHE A 133 10.73 23.96 -0.65
CA PHE A 133 9.33 23.60 -0.71
C PHE A 133 9.25 22.19 -1.29
N SER A 134 8.84 21.25 -0.49
CA SER A 134 8.37 19.92 -0.93
C SER A 134 7.04 20.07 -1.69
N ALA A 135 7.07 20.80 -2.80
CA ALA A 135 6.06 20.59 -3.81
C ALA A 135 6.45 19.27 -4.49
N SER A 136 5.92 18.16 -4.02
CA SER A 136 5.89 16.93 -4.79
C SER A 136 5.38 17.30 -6.18
N GLY A 137 6.16 17.03 -7.22
CA GLY A 137 5.70 17.27 -8.57
C GLY A 137 4.61 16.24 -8.89
N GLU A 138 3.66 16.61 -9.72
CA GLU A 138 2.64 15.68 -10.21
C GLU A 138 2.92 15.30 -11.66
N LEU A 139 2.81 14.02 -11.96
CA LEU A 139 2.87 13.44 -13.29
C LEU A 139 1.59 12.66 -13.56
N THR A 140 0.75 13.13 -14.46
CA THR A 140 -0.48 12.41 -14.83
C THR A 140 -0.35 11.88 -16.25
N LEU A 141 -0.40 10.56 -16.41
CA LEU A 141 -0.36 9.88 -17.71
C LEU A 141 -1.74 9.36 -18.07
N TYR A 142 -2.31 9.91 -19.13
CA TYR A 142 -3.53 9.40 -19.74
C TYR A 142 -3.17 8.46 -20.88
N LEU A 143 -3.68 7.24 -20.84
CA LEU A 143 -3.40 6.19 -21.82
C LEU A 143 -4.63 5.88 -22.65
N PRO A 144 -4.47 5.41 -23.89
CA PRO A 144 -5.60 5.03 -24.74
C PRO A 144 -6.47 3.96 -24.08
N LYS A 145 -7.73 3.90 -24.52
CA LYS A 145 -8.68 2.88 -24.06
C LYS A 145 -8.20 1.45 -24.35
N GLY A 146 -8.68 0.54 -23.54
CA GLY A 146 -8.34 -0.87 -23.63
C GLY A 146 -7.18 -1.29 -22.74
N GLN A 147 -6.95 -2.58 -22.66
CA GLN A 147 -5.91 -3.17 -21.82
C GLN A 147 -4.54 -3.01 -22.46
N ILE A 148 -3.56 -2.57 -21.67
CA ILE A 148 -2.14 -2.52 -22.06
C ILE A 148 -1.44 -3.71 -21.43
N GLN A 149 -0.45 -4.30 -22.13
CA GLN A 149 0.19 -5.54 -21.69
C GLN A 149 1.01 -5.36 -20.40
N ALA A 150 1.78 -4.28 -20.27
CA ALA A 150 2.64 -4.13 -19.11
C ALA A 150 2.78 -2.69 -18.62
N LEU A 151 2.82 -2.54 -17.31
CA LEU A 151 3.21 -1.33 -16.61
C LEU A 151 4.38 -1.66 -15.67
N ASP A 152 5.52 -1.00 -15.86
CA ASP A 152 6.70 -1.09 -15.01
C ASP A 152 7.00 0.27 -14.42
N VAL A 153 6.98 0.38 -13.09
CA VAL A 153 7.26 1.64 -12.40
C VAL A 153 8.38 1.46 -11.38
N THR A 154 9.30 2.39 -11.39
CA THR A 154 10.32 2.53 -10.34
C THR A 154 10.28 3.94 -9.81
N THR A 155 10.01 4.09 -8.53
CA THR A 155 9.94 5.38 -7.83
C THR A 155 10.73 5.33 -6.52
N CYS A 156 11.08 6.49 -5.95
CA CYS A 156 11.76 6.54 -4.65
C CYS A 156 10.84 7.08 -3.55
N SER A 157 10.15 8.19 -3.77
CA SER A 157 9.33 8.84 -2.74
C SER A 157 8.02 9.46 -3.25
N GLY A 158 7.79 9.45 -4.55
CA GLY A 158 6.50 9.89 -5.09
C GLY A 158 5.46 8.78 -5.01
N ASP A 159 4.24 9.15 -4.69
CA ASP A 159 3.13 8.21 -4.61
C ASP A 159 2.66 7.78 -5.99
N MET A 160 2.08 6.60 -6.06
CA MET A 160 1.62 6.02 -7.32
C MET A 160 0.16 5.63 -7.27
N GLU A 161 -0.62 6.17 -8.20
CA GLU A 161 -2.00 5.80 -8.39
C GLU A 161 -2.26 5.29 -9.80
N VAL A 162 -2.81 4.07 -9.93
CA VAL A 162 -3.19 3.48 -11.22
C VAL A 162 -4.68 3.21 -11.25
N ARG A 163 -5.38 3.91 -12.15
CA ARG A 163 -6.82 3.78 -12.41
C ARG A 163 -7.06 3.29 -13.84
N LYS A 164 -6.36 2.24 -14.23
CA LYS A 164 -6.43 1.67 -15.57
C LYS A 164 -6.12 0.19 -15.57
N ASP A 165 -6.74 -0.52 -16.51
CA ASP A 165 -6.54 -1.95 -16.71
C ASP A 165 -5.20 -2.25 -17.41
N PHE A 166 -4.45 -3.22 -16.86
CA PHE A 166 -3.24 -3.77 -17.45
C PHE A 166 -3.26 -5.30 -17.42
N GLU A 167 -2.49 -5.92 -18.30
CA GLU A 167 -2.25 -7.35 -18.16
C GLU A 167 -1.30 -7.60 -16.98
N THR A 168 -0.12 -7.01 -16.99
CA THR A 168 0.87 -7.15 -15.92
C THR A 168 1.27 -5.80 -15.32
N VAL A 169 1.50 -5.78 -14.01
CA VAL A 169 2.00 -4.59 -13.30
C VAL A 169 3.19 -4.97 -12.43
N HIS A 170 4.26 -4.20 -12.55
CA HIS A 170 5.42 -4.32 -11.68
C HIS A 170 5.78 -2.95 -11.12
N VAL A 171 5.75 -2.81 -9.78
CA VAL A 171 6.07 -1.57 -9.08
C VAL A 171 7.21 -1.82 -8.09
N THR A 172 8.22 -0.97 -8.12
CA THR A 172 9.28 -0.94 -7.11
C THR A 172 9.38 0.47 -6.56
N GLY A 173 9.11 0.62 -5.27
CA GLY A 173 9.17 1.89 -4.54
C GLY A 173 10.09 1.80 -3.33
N ALA A 174 10.57 2.95 -2.84
CA ALA A 174 11.28 3.00 -1.57
C ALA A 174 10.38 3.55 -0.44
N SER A 175 9.77 4.72 -0.63
CA SER A 175 8.88 5.36 0.36
C SER A 175 7.57 5.84 -0.28
N SER A 176 7.12 5.13 -1.27
CA SER A 176 5.97 5.50 -2.12
C SER A 176 4.75 4.69 -1.73
N ASP A 177 3.64 5.37 -1.54
CA ASP A 177 2.35 4.71 -1.44
C ASP A 177 1.89 4.28 -2.83
N VAL A 178 1.30 3.09 -2.91
CA VAL A 178 0.89 2.50 -4.19
C VAL A 178 -0.59 2.14 -4.14
N THR A 179 -1.39 2.78 -4.97
CA THR A 179 -2.82 2.49 -5.11
C THR A 179 -3.09 1.94 -6.50
N LEU A 180 -3.61 0.72 -6.58
CA LEU A 180 -4.09 0.12 -7.83
C LEU A 180 -5.60 -0.09 -7.77
N SER A 181 -6.33 0.49 -8.72
CA SER A 181 -7.76 0.28 -8.88
C SER A 181 -8.09 -0.07 -10.33
N GLY A 182 -8.55 -1.32 -10.57
CA GLY A 182 -8.82 -1.79 -11.93
C GLY A 182 -8.85 -3.30 -12.09
N SER A 183 -8.61 -3.75 -13.34
CA SER A 183 -8.60 -5.17 -13.70
C SER A 183 -7.23 -5.56 -14.26
N TYR A 184 -6.63 -6.57 -13.65
CA TYR A 184 -5.29 -7.06 -13.98
C TYR A 184 -5.38 -8.54 -14.32
N SER A 185 -5.11 -8.89 -15.58
CA SER A 185 -5.33 -10.27 -16.06
C SER A 185 -4.11 -11.18 -15.89
N GLY A 186 -2.92 -10.64 -15.73
CA GLY A 186 -1.68 -11.36 -15.48
C GLY A 186 -1.08 -11.02 -14.11
N LYS A 187 0.23 -11.18 -13.99
CA LYS A 187 0.94 -11.00 -12.72
C LYS A 187 0.97 -9.53 -12.28
N VAL A 188 0.63 -9.29 -10.99
CA VAL A 188 0.87 -8.03 -10.30
C VAL A 188 1.94 -8.26 -9.22
N ALA A 189 3.03 -7.50 -9.29
CA ALA A 189 4.11 -7.56 -8.33
C ALA A 189 4.46 -6.17 -7.82
N ILE A 190 4.34 -5.95 -6.51
CA ILE A 190 4.62 -4.67 -5.87
C ILE A 190 5.62 -4.90 -4.74
N GLN A 191 6.68 -4.11 -4.75
CA GLN A 191 7.68 -4.09 -3.69
C GLN A 191 7.93 -2.65 -3.26
N THR A 192 7.69 -2.35 -1.99
CA THR A 192 8.02 -1.06 -1.38
C THR A 192 8.72 -1.26 -0.03
N ALA A 193 9.53 -0.30 0.36
CA ALA A 193 10.19 -0.39 1.67
C ALA A 193 9.33 0.24 2.78
N SER A 194 8.74 1.42 2.56
CA SER A 194 8.01 2.14 3.62
C SER A 194 6.66 2.72 3.19
N GLY A 195 6.27 2.54 1.95
CA GLY A 195 4.96 3.02 1.48
C GLY A 195 3.86 1.99 1.68
N ASP A 196 2.65 2.47 1.85
CA ASP A 196 1.46 1.65 1.97
C ASP A 196 0.97 1.17 0.60
N VAL A 197 0.33 0.01 0.56
CA VAL A 197 -0.18 -0.56 -0.69
C VAL A 197 -1.68 -0.81 -0.56
N THR A 198 -2.47 -0.14 -1.39
CA THR A 198 -3.92 -0.30 -1.46
C THR A 198 -4.32 -0.90 -2.80
N LEU A 199 -5.00 -2.03 -2.78
CA LEU A 199 -5.47 -2.73 -3.97
C LEU A 199 -6.99 -2.91 -3.96
N GLU A 200 -7.65 -2.41 -5.01
CA GLU A 200 -9.07 -2.59 -5.19
C GLU A 200 -9.38 -3.04 -6.61
N GLY A 201 -10.08 -4.17 -6.79
CA GLY A 201 -10.48 -4.57 -8.13
C GLY A 201 -10.43 -6.06 -8.40
N VAL A 202 -10.02 -6.40 -9.64
CA VAL A 202 -9.97 -7.78 -10.13
C VAL A 202 -8.54 -8.14 -10.54
N PHE A 203 -7.95 -9.08 -9.83
CA PHE A 203 -6.61 -9.57 -10.06
C PHE A 203 -6.71 -11.05 -10.51
N ALA A 204 -6.84 -11.26 -11.82
CA ALA A 204 -7.05 -12.59 -12.38
C ALA A 204 -5.76 -13.40 -12.56
N GLY A 205 -4.61 -12.81 -12.34
CA GLY A 205 -3.31 -13.47 -12.26
C GLY A 205 -2.74 -13.50 -10.84
N PRO A 206 -1.52 -14.05 -10.67
CA PRO A 206 -0.84 -14.09 -9.37
C PRO A 206 -0.52 -12.69 -8.84
N LEU A 207 -0.81 -12.46 -7.55
CA LEU A 207 -0.48 -11.25 -6.83
C LEU A 207 0.70 -11.50 -5.88
N GLU A 208 1.74 -10.69 -5.96
CA GLU A 208 2.87 -10.70 -5.04
C GLU A 208 3.08 -9.30 -4.46
N LEU A 209 2.85 -9.14 -3.15
CA LEU A 209 3.12 -7.90 -2.42
C LEU A 209 4.22 -8.12 -1.40
N GLN A 210 5.14 -7.16 -1.33
CA GLN A 210 6.17 -7.15 -0.30
C GLN A 210 6.40 -5.72 0.19
N THR A 211 6.17 -5.50 1.48
CA THR A 211 6.49 -4.26 2.19
C THR A 211 7.48 -4.54 3.32
N SER A 212 8.27 -3.53 3.70
CA SER A 212 9.07 -3.67 4.93
C SER A 212 8.38 -3.00 6.12
N SER A 213 7.85 -1.79 5.96
CA SER A 213 7.18 -1.04 7.04
C SER A 213 5.82 -0.47 6.63
N GLY A 214 5.45 -0.60 5.38
CA GLY A 214 4.14 -0.14 4.89
C GLY A 214 3.06 -1.19 5.09
N SER A 215 1.85 -0.73 5.32
CA SER A 215 0.66 -1.55 5.46
C SER A 215 0.12 -1.99 4.09
N GLN A 216 -0.65 -3.07 4.08
CA GLN A 216 -1.26 -3.62 2.87
C GLN A 216 -2.77 -3.72 3.05
N GLU A 217 -3.54 -3.03 2.22
CA GLU A 217 -5.01 -3.09 2.20
C GLU A 217 -5.51 -3.67 0.88
N LEU A 218 -6.27 -4.76 0.95
CA LEU A 218 -6.77 -5.47 -0.23
C LEU A 218 -8.28 -5.64 -0.21
N LYS A 219 -8.94 -5.27 -1.32
CA LYS A 219 -10.37 -5.46 -1.54
C LYS A 219 -10.65 -5.97 -2.94
N GLY A 220 -11.52 -6.96 -3.10
CA GLY A 220 -11.98 -7.39 -4.41
C GLY A 220 -11.82 -8.86 -4.73
N ARG A 221 -11.49 -9.18 -5.98
CA ARG A 221 -11.35 -10.56 -6.45
C ARG A 221 -9.93 -10.86 -6.86
N PHE A 222 -9.38 -11.94 -6.33
CA PHE A 222 -8.01 -12.36 -6.55
C PHE A 222 -7.98 -13.80 -7.05
N HIS A 223 -7.08 -14.11 -7.96
CA HIS A 223 -6.83 -15.49 -8.36
C HIS A 223 -6.03 -16.21 -7.26
N SER A 224 -4.86 -15.69 -6.94
CA SER A 224 -4.03 -16.11 -5.82
C SER A 224 -3.25 -14.92 -5.28
N GLY A 225 -2.82 -14.97 -4.02
CA GLY A 225 -2.11 -13.88 -3.38
C GLY A 225 -0.97 -14.32 -2.46
N LYS A 226 0.14 -13.61 -2.52
CA LYS A 226 1.24 -13.74 -1.59
C LYS A 226 1.60 -12.38 -1.02
N LEU A 227 1.24 -12.17 0.24
CA LEU A 227 1.40 -10.93 0.96
C LEU A 227 2.50 -11.09 2.00
N ARG A 228 3.47 -10.19 2.01
CA ARG A 228 4.56 -10.20 2.97
C ARG A 228 4.80 -8.81 3.53
N ALA A 229 4.80 -8.69 4.84
CA ALA A 229 5.20 -7.50 5.55
C ALA A 229 6.28 -7.83 6.59
N ALA A 230 7.21 -6.93 6.84
CA ALA A 230 8.10 -7.11 7.97
C ALA A 230 7.56 -6.46 9.24
N SER A 231 7.00 -5.24 9.14
CA SER A 231 6.45 -4.50 10.30
C SER A 231 5.13 -3.77 10.00
N GLY A 232 4.65 -3.85 8.77
CA GLY A 232 3.36 -3.25 8.40
C GLY A 232 2.21 -4.23 8.62
N ASP A 233 1.04 -3.68 8.84
CA ASP A 233 -0.18 -4.45 9.02
C ASP A 233 -0.73 -4.93 7.67
N ILE A 234 -1.47 -6.04 7.69
CA ILE A 234 -2.09 -6.59 6.49
C ILE A 234 -3.59 -6.71 6.72
N GLU A 235 -4.36 -5.89 6.01
CA GLU A 235 -5.81 -5.92 6.00
C GLU A 235 -6.33 -6.49 4.68
N VAL A 236 -7.18 -7.52 4.74
CA VAL A 236 -7.89 -8.04 3.58
C VAL A 236 -9.39 -8.04 3.88
N ALA A 237 -10.11 -7.16 3.21
CA ALA A 237 -11.52 -6.98 3.44
C ALA A 237 -12.35 -7.27 2.20
N GLN A 238 -13.50 -7.94 2.37
CA GLN A 238 -14.46 -8.21 1.28
C GLN A 238 -13.80 -8.88 0.06
N ALA A 239 -12.93 -9.86 0.29
CA ALA A 239 -12.15 -10.50 -0.76
C ALA A 239 -12.65 -11.90 -1.12
N SER A 240 -12.53 -12.21 -2.42
CA SER A 240 -12.76 -13.55 -2.94
C SER A 240 -11.52 -14.03 -3.68
N VAL A 241 -10.85 -15.02 -3.12
CA VAL A 241 -9.64 -15.63 -3.69
C VAL A 241 -10.00 -16.98 -4.28
N THR A 242 -9.65 -17.20 -5.54
CA THR A 242 -10.04 -18.42 -6.26
C THR A 242 -9.19 -19.62 -5.85
N GLU A 243 -7.92 -19.41 -5.60
CA GLU A 243 -6.95 -20.45 -5.20
C GLU A 243 -6.42 -20.16 -3.79
N ASP A 244 -5.13 -19.90 -3.67
CA ASP A 244 -4.45 -19.74 -2.39
C ASP A 244 -4.19 -18.25 -2.05
N LEU A 245 -4.34 -17.96 -0.76
CA LEU A 245 -3.89 -16.72 -0.15
C LEU A 245 -2.89 -17.03 0.96
N ALA A 246 -1.66 -16.62 0.77
CA ALA A 246 -0.58 -16.75 1.74
C ALA A 246 -0.21 -15.39 2.31
N VAL A 247 -0.33 -15.22 3.62
CA VAL A 247 -0.02 -13.99 4.35
C VAL A 247 1.10 -14.27 5.34
N GLU A 248 2.19 -13.54 5.25
CA GLU A 248 3.36 -13.68 6.11
C GLU A 248 3.74 -12.31 6.70
N THR A 249 3.75 -12.16 8.02
CA THR A 249 4.24 -10.97 8.70
C THR A 249 5.27 -11.31 9.79
N ALA A 250 6.17 -10.38 10.08
CA ALA A 250 7.09 -10.57 11.20
C ALA A 250 6.61 -9.86 12.48
N SER A 251 6.03 -8.64 12.37
CA SER A 251 5.61 -7.87 13.55
C SER A 251 4.32 -7.07 13.33
N GLY A 252 3.76 -7.07 12.14
CA GLY A 252 2.48 -6.42 11.87
C GLY A 252 1.30 -7.30 12.21
N ASP A 253 0.17 -6.70 12.47
CA ASP A 253 -1.08 -7.38 12.70
C ASP A 253 -1.71 -7.82 11.38
N VAL A 254 -2.51 -8.89 11.45
CA VAL A 254 -3.22 -9.41 10.27
C VAL A 254 -4.72 -9.40 10.56
N GLU A 255 -5.46 -8.61 9.79
CA GLU A 255 -6.91 -8.56 9.87
C GLU A 255 -7.54 -9.04 8.55
N LEU A 256 -8.32 -10.12 8.61
CA LEU A 256 -9.07 -10.59 7.47
C LEU A 256 -10.57 -10.58 7.78
N THR A 257 -11.34 -9.82 6.99
CA THR A 257 -12.79 -9.66 7.18
C THR A 257 -13.56 -9.99 5.92
N ASN A 258 -14.53 -10.89 6.00
CA ASN A 258 -15.35 -11.34 4.87
C ASN A 258 -14.53 -11.91 3.71
N VAL A 259 -13.62 -12.84 3.99
CA VAL A 259 -12.74 -13.43 2.98
C VAL A 259 -13.18 -14.86 2.64
N LYS A 260 -13.19 -15.15 1.32
CA LYS A 260 -13.38 -16.51 0.80
C LYS A 260 -12.13 -16.92 0.04
N ALA A 261 -11.60 -18.13 0.31
CA ALA A 261 -10.44 -18.68 -0.39
C ALA A 261 -10.58 -20.20 -0.54
N GLN A 262 -9.83 -20.80 -1.48
CA GLN A 262 -9.69 -22.25 -1.48
C GLN A 262 -8.71 -22.65 -0.37
N GLU A 263 -7.53 -22.09 -0.37
CA GLU A 263 -6.58 -22.30 0.69
C GLU A 263 -6.14 -20.96 1.30
N LEU A 264 -6.18 -20.89 2.65
CA LEU A 264 -5.73 -19.71 3.40
C LEU A 264 -4.63 -20.12 4.36
N ARG A 265 -3.45 -19.53 4.19
CA ARG A 265 -2.29 -19.74 5.06
C ARG A 265 -1.82 -18.42 5.66
N LEU A 266 -1.80 -18.36 6.99
CA LEU A 266 -1.35 -17.18 7.73
C LEU A 266 -0.14 -17.54 8.59
N ARG A 267 0.88 -16.71 8.57
CA ARG A 267 2.05 -16.82 9.42
C ARG A 267 2.42 -15.47 10.01
N SER A 268 2.44 -15.40 11.34
CA SER A 268 2.94 -14.25 12.08
C SER A 268 4.09 -14.66 13.00
N ALA A 269 5.04 -13.76 13.23
CA ALA A 269 6.03 -14.00 14.28
C ALA A 269 5.66 -13.29 15.59
N SER A 270 5.04 -12.10 15.57
CA SER A 270 4.66 -11.36 16.78
C SER A 270 3.46 -10.41 16.65
N GLY A 271 2.78 -10.39 15.54
CA GLY A 271 1.53 -9.62 15.40
C GLY A 271 0.31 -10.46 15.75
N ASP A 272 -0.76 -9.80 16.12
CA ASP A 272 -2.04 -10.44 16.38
C ASP A 272 -2.74 -10.81 15.08
N ILE A 273 -3.57 -11.85 15.12
CA ILE A 273 -4.33 -12.32 13.96
C ILE A 273 -5.81 -12.25 14.27
N GLN A 274 -6.55 -11.44 13.55
CA GLN A 274 -7.99 -11.29 13.66
C GLN A 274 -8.67 -11.77 12.37
N LEU A 275 -9.51 -12.77 12.50
CA LEU A 275 -10.29 -13.33 11.39
C LEU A 275 -11.78 -13.24 11.69
N GLU A 276 -12.52 -12.57 10.80
CA GLU A 276 -13.95 -12.42 10.93
C GLU A 276 -14.68 -12.84 9.64
N ARG A 277 -15.64 -13.76 9.76
CA ARG A 277 -16.44 -14.24 8.61
C ARG A 277 -15.59 -14.81 7.47
N ILE A 278 -14.73 -15.75 7.79
CA ILE A 278 -13.86 -16.43 6.84
C ILE A 278 -14.49 -17.74 6.37
N CYS A 279 -14.38 -18.02 5.08
CA CYS A 279 -14.77 -19.29 4.50
C CYS A 279 -13.65 -19.82 3.60
N ALA A 280 -13.06 -20.97 3.98
CA ALA A 280 -12.00 -21.61 3.21
C ALA A 280 -12.30 -23.11 2.97
N GLU A 281 -11.57 -23.78 2.10
CA GLU A 281 -11.53 -25.25 2.09
C GLU A 281 -10.48 -25.75 3.07
N LEU A 282 -9.28 -25.17 3.00
CA LEU A 282 -8.19 -25.45 3.92
C LEU A 282 -7.75 -24.14 4.60
N LEU A 283 -7.63 -24.16 5.92
CA LEU A 283 -7.16 -23.05 6.71
C LEU A 283 -6.00 -23.46 7.62
N ALA A 284 -4.88 -22.78 7.52
CA ALA A 284 -3.72 -22.99 8.39
C ALA A 284 -3.21 -21.65 8.93
N ILE A 285 -3.16 -21.53 10.25
CA ILE A 285 -2.69 -20.34 10.96
C ILE A 285 -1.54 -20.74 11.86
N GLU A 286 -0.42 -20.05 11.77
CA GLU A 286 0.74 -20.25 12.60
C GLU A 286 1.20 -18.90 13.17
N SER A 287 1.21 -18.75 14.50
CA SER A 287 1.81 -17.60 15.18
C SER A 287 2.90 -18.06 16.15
N ARG A 288 3.83 -17.16 16.42
CA ARG A 288 4.82 -17.44 17.45
C ARG A 288 4.48 -16.76 18.78
N SER A 289 3.98 -15.53 18.77
CA SER A 289 3.69 -14.78 20.01
C SER A 289 2.59 -13.73 19.87
N GLY A 290 1.73 -13.80 18.92
CA GLY A 290 0.53 -12.94 18.83
C GLY A 290 -0.72 -13.73 19.23
N ASP A 291 -1.72 -13.04 19.71
CA ASP A 291 -3.02 -13.62 19.99
C ASP A 291 -3.83 -13.82 18.71
N MET A 292 -4.72 -14.79 18.74
CA MET A 292 -5.58 -15.11 17.60
C MET A 292 -7.04 -15.01 18.01
N GLU A 293 -7.74 -14.06 17.37
CA GLU A 293 -9.18 -13.90 17.53
C GLU A 293 -9.89 -14.35 16.24
N LEU A 294 -10.67 -15.44 16.36
CA LEU A 294 -11.25 -16.13 15.22
C LEU A 294 -12.77 -16.15 15.37
N GLN A 295 -13.46 -15.33 14.60
CA GLN A 295 -14.90 -15.16 14.67
C GLN A 295 -15.57 -15.65 13.38
N GLN A 296 -16.52 -16.58 13.49
CA GLN A 296 -17.27 -17.14 12.35
C GLN A 296 -16.35 -17.66 11.23
N VAL A 297 -15.33 -18.42 11.62
CA VAL A 297 -14.35 -19.03 10.73
C VAL A 297 -14.75 -20.44 10.37
N LEU A 298 -15.02 -20.69 9.09
CA LEU A 298 -15.51 -21.95 8.58
C LEU A 298 -14.52 -22.54 7.57
N ALA A 299 -14.10 -23.79 7.78
CA ALA A 299 -13.36 -24.52 6.76
C ALA A 299 -14.12 -25.78 6.34
N LYS A 300 -14.10 -26.10 5.03
CA LYS A 300 -14.83 -27.25 4.51
C LYS A 300 -14.13 -28.58 4.76
N GLU A 301 -12.81 -28.58 4.88
CA GLU A 301 -12.01 -29.78 5.06
C GLU A 301 -11.22 -29.75 6.36
N GLU A 302 -10.29 -28.79 6.51
CA GLU A 302 -9.37 -28.75 7.63
C GLU A 302 -9.12 -27.32 8.12
N PHE A 303 -9.13 -27.15 9.45
CA PHE A 303 -8.79 -25.92 10.15
C PHE A 303 -7.71 -26.20 11.18
N LEU A 304 -6.49 -25.73 10.92
CA LEU A 304 -5.34 -25.88 11.81
C LEU A 304 -4.88 -24.52 12.33
N CYS A 305 -4.71 -24.43 13.64
CA CYS A 305 -4.23 -23.22 14.29
C CYS A 305 -3.13 -23.58 15.30
N ARG A 306 -1.98 -22.94 15.21
CA ARG A 306 -0.83 -23.18 16.08
C ARG A 306 -0.26 -21.88 16.60
N SER A 307 -0.05 -21.81 17.91
CA SER A 307 0.67 -20.74 18.57
C SER A 307 1.83 -21.29 19.39
N THR A 308 2.82 -20.47 19.69
CA THR A 308 3.81 -20.82 20.71
C THR A 308 3.46 -20.15 22.04
N SER A 309 3.10 -18.87 22.07
CA SER A 309 2.81 -18.16 23.32
C SER A 309 1.63 -17.19 23.24
N GLY A 310 0.82 -17.27 22.22
CA GLY A 310 -0.41 -16.47 22.11
C GLY A 310 -1.65 -17.30 22.42
N ASP A 311 -2.68 -16.63 22.87
CA ASP A 311 -3.97 -17.23 23.14
C ASP A 311 -4.77 -17.43 21.84
N ILE A 312 -5.60 -18.45 21.82
CA ILE A 312 -6.49 -18.75 20.69
C ILE A 312 -7.94 -18.63 21.16
N SER A 313 -8.61 -17.59 20.69
CA SER A 313 -10.02 -17.31 20.98
C SER A 313 -10.89 -17.63 19.78
N LEU A 314 -11.90 -18.48 19.97
CA LEU A 314 -12.79 -18.98 18.94
C LEU A 314 -14.23 -18.55 19.22
N THR A 315 -14.93 -18.05 18.22
CA THR A 315 -16.37 -17.74 18.30
C THR A 315 -17.09 -18.20 17.04
N GLY A 316 -17.96 -19.21 17.19
CA GLY A 316 -18.76 -19.71 16.06
C GLY A 316 -17.91 -20.31 14.92
N CYS A 317 -16.85 -21.03 15.26
CA CYS A 317 -15.94 -21.66 14.31
C CYS A 317 -16.32 -23.09 14.01
N ASP A 318 -16.06 -23.61 12.80
CA ASP A 318 -16.32 -24.97 12.43
C ASP A 318 -15.47 -25.52 11.27
N ALA A 319 -15.17 -26.82 11.35
CA ALA A 319 -14.64 -27.61 10.23
C ALA A 319 -14.80 -29.12 10.55
N PRO A 320 -14.84 -30.00 9.54
CA PRO A 320 -14.83 -31.45 9.77
C PRO A 320 -13.60 -31.93 10.53
N LYS A 321 -12.45 -31.33 10.28
CA LYS A 321 -11.19 -31.61 10.95
C LYS A 321 -10.58 -30.36 11.51
N MET A 322 -10.42 -30.28 12.82
CA MET A 322 -9.88 -29.13 13.52
C MET A 322 -8.65 -29.53 14.33
N GLY A 323 -7.68 -28.62 14.41
CA GLY A 323 -6.50 -28.83 15.24
C GLY A 323 -6.02 -27.52 15.84
N PHE A 324 -5.98 -27.45 17.17
CA PHE A 324 -5.50 -26.29 17.91
C PHE A 324 -4.32 -26.70 18.79
N ALA A 325 -3.22 -26.00 18.66
CA ALA A 325 -2.03 -26.28 19.44
C ALA A 325 -1.36 -25.00 19.94
N THR A 326 -1.05 -24.95 21.23
CA THR A 326 -0.25 -23.89 21.81
C THR A 326 0.80 -24.46 22.77
N VAL A 327 1.86 -23.73 23.06
CA VAL A 327 2.82 -24.14 24.09
C VAL A 327 2.47 -23.50 25.43
N SER A 328 2.20 -22.20 25.48
CA SER A 328 1.91 -21.47 26.73
C SER A 328 0.73 -20.50 26.66
N GLY A 329 -0.11 -20.61 25.66
CA GLY A 329 -1.35 -19.83 25.56
C GLY A 329 -2.58 -20.69 25.86
N ASP A 330 -3.68 -20.05 26.11
CA ASP A 330 -4.97 -20.68 26.35
C ASP A 330 -5.76 -20.84 25.05
N ILE A 331 -6.59 -21.89 24.99
CA ILE A 331 -7.51 -22.13 23.87
C ILE A 331 -8.94 -22.04 24.41
N THR A 332 -9.63 -20.96 24.03
CA THR A 332 -10.97 -20.68 24.58
C THR A 332 -12.00 -20.43 23.49
N GLY A 333 -13.28 -20.66 23.81
CA GLY A 333 -14.37 -20.16 22.96
C GLY A 333 -15.44 -21.16 22.59
N SER A 334 -16.06 -20.98 21.39
CA SER A 334 -17.20 -21.74 20.94
C SER A 334 -17.04 -22.30 19.53
N LEU A 335 -17.55 -23.52 19.35
CA LEU A 335 -17.69 -24.22 18.08
C LEU A 335 -19.16 -24.31 17.69
N LEU A 336 -19.48 -24.32 16.40
CA LEU A 336 -20.88 -24.47 15.95
C LEU A 336 -21.42 -25.88 16.19
N HIS A 337 -20.58 -26.91 16.04
CA HIS A 337 -21.00 -28.31 16.17
C HIS A 337 -20.08 -29.08 17.11
N GLY A 338 -20.65 -30.12 17.78
CA GLY A 338 -19.89 -31.00 18.62
C GLY A 338 -18.82 -31.78 17.84
N LYS A 339 -17.68 -32.04 18.45
CA LYS A 339 -16.56 -32.76 17.84
C LYS A 339 -16.18 -34.01 18.64
N ARG A 340 -15.52 -34.96 17.98
CA ARG A 340 -14.75 -36.00 18.67
C ARG A 340 -13.43 -35.38 19.09
N PHE A 341 -13.31 -35.06 20.37
CA PHE A 341 -12.10 -34.42 20.88
C PHE A 341 -11.00 -35.45 21.18
N SER A 342 -9.78 -35.09 20.79
CA SER A 342 -8.57 -35.70 21.31
C SER A 342 -7.73 -34.62 21.95
N SER A 343 -7.40 -34.71 23.22
CA SER A 343 -6.72 -33.65 23.94
C SER A 343 -5.49 -34.15 24.67
N ARG A 344 -4.47 -33.27 24.72
CA ARG A 344 -3.22 -33.50 25.43
C ARG A 344 -2.73 -32.22 26.07
N THR A 345 -2.42 -32.26 27.35
CA THR A 345 -1.70 -31.22 28.08
C THR A 345 -0.60 -31.80 28.95
N VAL A 346 0.37 -31.02 29.33
CA VAL A 346 1.37 -31.35 30.33
C VAL A 346 1.01 -30.73 31.69
N SER A 347 0.56 -29.44 31.63
CA SER A 347 0.20 -28.67 32.81
C SER A 347 -0.88 -27.66 32.41
N GLY A 348 -2.09 -27.90 32.84
CA GLY A 348 -3.24 -27.05 32.50
C GLY A 348 -4.53 -27.85 32.54
N ASP A 349 -5.66 -27.19 32.64
CA ASP A 349 -6.98 -27.80 32.72
C ASP A 349 -7.64 -27.86 31.35
N ILE A 350 -8.33 -28.97 31.08
CA ILE A 350 -9.04 -29.19 29.81
C ILE A 350 -10.52 -29.39 30.09
N HIS A 351 -11.33 -28.44 29.61
CA HIS A 351 -12.78 -28.48 29.67
C HIS A 351 -13.34 -28.48 28.23
N LEU A 352 -13.88 -29.63 27.83
CA LEU A 352 -14.40 -29.85 26.49
C LEU A 352 -15.87 -30.27 26.52
N PRO A 353 -16.70 -29.82 25.58
CA PRO A 353 -18.11 -30.13 25.55
C PRO A 353 -18.32 -31.60 25.17
N GLY A 354 -19.36 -32.21 25.74
CA GLY A 354 -19.89 -33.48 25.29
C GLY A 354 -20.94 -33.27 24.19
N GLY A 355 -21.30 -34.34 23.50
CA GLY A 355 -22.38 -34.28 22.50
C GLY A 355 -22.19 -35.25 21.34
N THR A 356 -23.06 -35.17 20.35
CA THR A 356 -22.95 -35.97 19.11
C THR A 356 -21.86 -35.36 18.23
N PRO A 357 -20.79 -36.09 17.88
CA PRO A 357 -19.69 -35.52 17.11
C PRO A 357 -20.01 -35.41 15.62
N GLU A 358 -19.80 -34.20 15.07
CA GLU A 358 -19.86 -33.89 13.63
C GLU A 358 -18.46 -33.60 13.07
N GLY A 359 -17.45 -34.34 13.46
CA GLY A 359 -16.07 -34.18 13.03
C GLY A 359 -15.07 -34.44 14.14
N GLU A 360 -13.82 -34.09 13.92
CA GLU A 360 -12.73 -34.35 14.85
C GLU A 360 -12.05 -33.03 15.24
N CYS A 361 -11.66 -32.92 16.51
CA CYS A 361 -10.88 -31.77 17.00
C CYS A 361 -9.73 -32.26 17.88
N ALA A 362 -8.51 -31.97 17.47
CA ALA A 362 -7.30 -32.24 18.23
C ALA A 362 -6.86 -30.98 18.97
N ILE A 363 -6.65 -31.08 20.28
CA ILE A 363 -6.20 -29.96 21.12
C ILE A 363 -4.91 -30.38 21.81
N SER A 364 -3.90 -29.55 21.74
CA SER A 364 -2.63 -29.80 22.39
C SER A 364 -2.10 -28.52 23.04
N THR A 365 -1.88 -28.55 24.34
CA THR A 365 -1.19 -27.48 25.08
C THR A 365 -0.01 -28.08 25.86
N VAL A 366 0.94 -27.26 26.28
CA VAL A 366 1.97 -27.68 27.23
C VAL A 366 1.68 -27.08 28.59
N SER A 367 1.39 -25.80 28.72
CA SER A 367 1.10 -25.12 29.98
C SER A 367 -0.08 -24.13 29.90
N GLY A 368 -0.97 -24.30 28.95
CA GLY A 368 -2.18 -23.49 28.83
C GLY A 368 -3.44 -24.32 29.10
N ASP A 369 -4.51 -23.63 29.37
CA ASP A 369 -5.84 -24.23 29.59
C ASP A 369 -6.59 -24.34 28.26
N ALA A 370 -7.47 -25.31 28.14
CA ALA A 370 -8.38 -25.42 27.01
C ALA A 370 -9.83 -25.47 27.49
N ASN A 371 -10.61 -24.46 27.13
CA ASN A 371 -12.00 -24.32 27.50
C ASN A 371 -12.88 -24.04 26.28
N LEU A 372 -13.48 -25.09 25.73
CA LEU A 372 -14.35 -24.97 24.56
C LEU A 372 -15.80 -25.34 24.92
N ARG A 373 -16.73 -24.70 24.24
CA ARG A 373 -18.16 -24.99 24.31
C ARG A 373 -18.74 -25.15 22.90
N VAL A 374 -19.92 -25.71 22.79
CA VAL A 374 -20.72 -25.72 21.54
C VAL A 374 -21.80 -24.67 21.68
N GLU A 375 -22.04 -23.92 20.61
CA GLU A 375 -23.13 -22.95 20.57
C GLU A 375 -24.48 -23.69 20.62
N GLU A 376 -25.46 -23.13 21.36
CA GLU A 376 -26.80 -23.69 21.50
C GLU A 376 -27.72 -23.30 20.33
#